data_10622d044a932562300a75052c606da5
#
_entry.id   10622d044a932562300a75052c606da5
#
_cell.length_a   1.000
_cell.length_b   1.000
_cell.length_c   1.000
_cell.angle_alpha   90.00
_cell.angle_beta   90.00
_cell.angle_gamma   90.00
#
_symmetry.space_group_name_H-M   'P 1'
#
loop_
_entity.id
_entity.type
_entity.pdbx_description
1 polymer ?
#
loop_
_entity_poly.entity_id
_entity_poly.type
_entity_poly.pdbx_seq_one_letter_code
_entity_poly.pdbx_strand_id
1 'polypeptide(L)'
;MKNLSYALIGYFLLLIIAFLAGSGCDQWNYLSTIAIILTGAILIWYTWEANLLRMEAHRQNEIQLRPFVLLVPNPKQFQLRNIGNGIALNVSIQDVQIDKDSDVRIHFPDHVPFLNKDEVTVVTAEGYKEGKPAGNIFNAHLYPDYANRTLRLIIEFQNVDSQTYIVEE
;
A
#
# COMPACT_ATOMS: atom_id res chain seq x y z
N MET A 1 -15.97 8.99 12.99
CA MET A 1 -15.83 9.79 14.23
C MET A 1 -17.07 10.58 14.60
N LYS A 2 -17.78 11.26 13.68
CA LYS A 2 -19.02 12.03 14.00
C LYS A 2 -20.13 11.19 14.66
N ASN A 3 -20.36 9.98 14.21
CA ASN A 3 -21.44 9.12 14.73
C ASN A 3 -21.22 8.66 16.18
N LEU A 4 -19.97 8.51 16.60
CA LEU A 4 -19.62 8.13 17.98
C LEU A 4 -19.89 9.27 18.97
N SER A 5 -19.60 10.52 18.56
CA SER A 5 -19.91 11.72 19.35
C SER A 5 -21.41 11.83 19.63
N TYR A 6 -22.25 11.54 18.63
CA TYR A 6 -23.72 11.57 18.82
C TYR A 6 -24.21 10.44 19.72
N ALA A 7 -23.64 9.24 19.64
CA ALA A 7 -23.96 8.13 20.53
C ALA A 7 -23.60 8.44 21.98
N LEU A 8 -22.43 9.03 22.22
CA LEU A 8 -22.00 9.47 23.55
C LEU A 8 -22.90 10.57 24.12
N ILE A 9 -23.27 11.57 23.31
CA ILE A 9 -24.17 12.64 23.74
C ILE A 9 -25.55 12.08 24.08
N GLY A 10 -26.09 11.21 23.23
CA GLY A 10 -27.40 10.54 23.50
C GLY A 10 -27.37 9.70 24.77
N TYR A 11 -26.27 8.99 25.01
CA TYR A 11 -26.10 8.21 26.23
C TYR A 11 -26.00 9.08 27.49
N PHE A 12 -25.25 10.19 27.44
CA PHE A 12 -25.22 11.15 28.56
C PHE A 12 -26.55 11.79 28.83
N LEU A 13 -27.35 12.07 27.82
CA LEU A 13 -28.73 12.57 27.97
C LEU A 13 -29.62 11.54 28.64
N LEU A 14 -29.56 10.27 28.26
CA LEU A 14 -30.27 9.17 28.92
C LEU A 14 -29.87 9.01 30.39
N LEU A 15 -28.59 9.17 30.72
CA LEU A 15 -28.07 9.18 32.08
C LEU A 15 -28.69 10.27 32.92
N ILE A 16 -28.78 11.50 32.40
CA ILE A 16 -29.37 12.63 33.11
C ILE A 16 -30.87 12.40 33.35
N ILE A 17 -31.56 11.87 32.35
CA ILE A 17 -33.00 11.57 32.47
C ILE A 17 -33.23 10.47 33.51
N ALA A 18 -32.43 9.38 33.49
CA ALA A 18 -32.51 8.31 34.48
C ALA A 18 -32.23 8.79 35.92
N PHE A 19 -31.24 9.69 36.07
CA PHE A 19 -30.89 10.30 37.35
C PHE A 19 -32.05 11.17 37.90
N LEU A 20 -32.65 11.99 37.04
CA LEU A 20 -33.78 12.85 37.42
C LEU A 20 -35.06 12.06 37.74
N ALA A 21 -35.31 10.95 37.02
CA ALA A 21 -36.43 10.06 37.27
C ALA A 21 -36.26 9.20 38.55
N GLY A 22 -35.00 8.86 38.90
CA GLY A 22 -34.69 7.98 40.04
C GLY A 22 -34.71 8.68 41.41
N SER A 23 -34.82 10.01 41.46
CA SER A 23 -34.76 10.77 42.73
C SER A 23 -35.97 10.55 43.68
N GLY A 24 -36.88 9.67 43.34
CA GLY A 24 -38.07 9.34 44.16
C GLY A 24 -38.28 7.84 44.44
N CYS A 25 -37.33 6.96 44.10
CA CYS A 25 -37.52 5.51 44.19
C CYS A 25 -36.63 4.83 45.25
N ASP A 26 -37.08 3.65 45.74
CA ASP A 26 -36.35 2.80 46.66
C ASP A 26 -34.89 2.51 46.25
N GLN A 27 -34.01 2.37 47.24
CA GLN A 27 -32.54 2.18 47.03
C GLN A 27 -32.19 1.05 46.04
N TRP A 28 -32.97 0.00 45.95
CA TRP A 28 -32.76 -1.12 45.02
C TRP A 28 -32.95 -0.73 43.55
N ASN A 29 -33.91 0.11 43.25
CA ASN A 29 -34.17 0.61 41.90
C ASN A 29 -33.06 1.56 41.46
N TYR A 30 -32.46 2.29 42.37
CA TYR A 30 -31.31 3.18 42.09
C TYR A 30 -30.07 2.39 41.72
N LEU A 31 -29.74 1.32 42.47
CA LEU A 31 -28.60 0.45 42.19
C LEU A 31 -28.72 -0.27 40.82
N SER A 32 -29.91 -0.77 40.48
CA SER A 32 -30.15 -1.43 39.19
C SER A 32 -29.97 -0.45 38.02
N THR A 33 -30.44 0.78 38.17
CA THR A 33 -30.29 1.83 37.16
C THR A 33 -28.80 2.18 36.94
N ILE A 34 -28.01 2.34 38.01
CA ILE A 34 -26.57 2.58 37.90
C ILE A 34 -25.86 1.41 37.21
N ALA A 35 -26.21 0.17 37.54
CA ALA A 35 -25.64 -1.02 36.92
C ALA A 35 -25.89 -1.07 35.39
N ILE A 36 -27.12 -0.77 34.96
CA ILE A 36 -27.48 -0.71 33.51
C ILE A 36 -26.67 0.38 32.81
N ILE A 37 -26.54 1.53 33.45
CA ILE A 37 -25.77 2.65 32.91
C ILE A 37 -24.30 2.30 32.74
N LEU A 38 -23.68 1.71 33.77
CA LEU A 38 -22.26 1.28 33.71
C LEU A 38 -22.05 0.21 32.63
N THR A 39 -22.99 -0.76 32.53
CA THR A 39 -22.94 -1.78 31.49
C THR A 39 -23.02 -1.17 30.08
N GLY A 40 -23.91 -0.22 29.89
CA GLY A 40 -24.00 0.50 28.61
C GLY A 40 -22.70 1.28 28.26
N ALA A 41 -22.12 1.94 29.26
CA ALA A 41 -20.83 2.65 29.07
C ALA A 41 -19.69 1.69 28.68
N ILE A 42 -19.60 0.54 29.34
CA ILE A 42 -18.61 -0.50 29.04
C ILE A 42 -18.82 -1.06 27.63
N LEU A 43 -20.06 -1.31 27.22
CA LEU A 43 -20.37 -1.80 25.86
C LEU A 43 -19.99 -0.79 24.79
N ILE A 44 -20.26 0.50 25.02
CA ILE A 44 -19.86 1.57 24.08
C ILE A 44 -18.33 1.64 23.99
N TRP A 45 -17.63 1.61 25.13
CA TRP A 45 -16.18 1.59 25.17
C TRP A 45 -15.61 0.39 24.41
N TYR A 46 -16.11 -0.80 24.69
CA TYR A 46 -15.66 -2.04 24.03
C TYR A 46 -15.89 -2.01 22.51
N THR A 47 -17.04 -1.50 22.09
CA THR A 47 -17.35 -1.36 20.65
C THR A 47 -16.36 -0.40 19.97
N TRP A 48 -16.00 0.68 20.65
CA TRP A 48 -15.03 1.63 20.11
C TRP A 48 -13.64 1.00 19.98
N GLU A 49 -13.16 0.35 21.03
CA GLU A 49 -11.86 -0.34 21.03
C GLU A 49 -11.81 -1.43 19.95
N ALA A 50 -12.86 -2.22 19.82
CA ALA A 50 -12.98 -3.23 18.77
C ALA A 50 -12.89 -2.63 17.35
N ASN A 51 -13.45 -1.44 17.14
CA ASN A 51 -13.34 -0.75 15.86
C ASN A 51 -11.91 -0.24 15.60
N LEU A 52 -11.22 0.27 16.61
CA LEU A 52 -9.81 0.68 16.48
C LEU A 52 -8.92 -0.51 16.15
N LEU A 53 -9.11 -1.64 16.84
CA LEU A 53 -8.36 -2.87 16.57
C LEU A 53 -8.61 -3.40 15.15
N ARG A 54 -9.84 -3.33 14.66
CA ARG A 54 -10.16 -3.70 13.26
C ARG A 54 -9.43 -2.81 12.25
N MET A 55 -9.41 -1.51 12.48
CA MET A 55 -8.71 -0.57 11.59
C MET A 55 -7.20 -0.85 11.58
N GLU A 56 -6.62 -1.12 12.75
CA GLU A 56 -5.20 -1.45 12.84
C GLU A 56 -4.89 -2.82 12.21
N ALA A 57 -5.73 -3.84 12.41
CA ALA A 57 -5.60 -5.13 11.76
C ALA A 57 -5.68 -5.03 10.23
N HIS A 58 -6.58 -4.20 9.69
CA HIS A 58 -6.65 -3.90 8.25
C HIS A 58 -5.35 -3.29 7.75
N ARG A 59 -4.85 -2.27 8.44
CA ARG A 59 -3.59 -1.61 8.08
C ARG A 59 -2.40 -2.57 8.12
N GLN A 60 -2.31 -3.41 9.13
CA GLN A 60 -1.24 -4.41 9.22
C GLN A 60 -1.33 -5.43 8.09
N ASN A 61 -2.54 -5.85 7.73
CA ASN A 61 -2.76 -6.78 6.63
C ASN A 61 -2.36 -6.18 5.28
N GLU A 62 -2.67 -4.90 5.05
CA GLU A 62 -2.23 -4.17 3.85
C GLU A 62 -0.69 -4.10 3.75
N ILE A 63 -0.02 -3.81 4.86
CA ILE A 63 1.45 -3.77 4.89
C ILE A 63 2.04 -5.16 4.64
N GLN A 64 1.47 -6.21 5.24
CA GLN A 64 1.95 -7.58 5.07
C GLN A 64 1.74 -8.12 3.67
N LEU A 65 0.69 -7.70 2.98
CA LEU A 65 0.37 -8.14 1.62
C LEU A 65 0.89 -7.20 0.54
N ARG A 66 1.69 -6.21 0.91
CA ARG A 66 2.24 -5.26 -0.05
C ARG A 66 3.29 -5.93 -0.95
N PRO A 67 3.14 -5.87 -2.27
CA PRO A 67 4.20 -6.24 -3.19
C PRO A 67 5.35 -5.23 -3.12
N PHE A 68 6.56 -5.68 -3.42
CA PHE A 68 7.73 -4.82 -3.57
C PHE A 68 8.62 -5.37 -4.67
N VAL A 69 8.60 -4.72 -5.80
CA VAL A 69 9.32 -5.16 -6.99
C VAL A 69 10.62 -4.38 -7.10
N LEU A 70 11.72 -5.10 -7.29
CA LEU A 70 13.06 -4.55 -7.50
C LEU A 70 13.62 -5.05 -8.83
N LEU A 71 14.50 -4.24 -9.40
CA LEU A 71 15.36 -4.68 -10.48
C LEU A 71 16.60 -5.36 -9.88
N VAL A 72 16.82 -6.60 -10.29
CA VAL A 72 18.01 -7.35 -9.88
C VAL A 72 19.07 -7.22 -10.98
N PRO A 73 20.21 -6.60 -10.71
CA PRO A 73 21.24 -6.45 -11.70
C PRO A 73 21.83 -7.82 -12.09
N ASN A 74 21.85 -8.08 -13.37
CA ASN A 74 22.51 -9.23 -13.95
C ASN A 74 23.36 -8.74 -15.14
N PRO A 75 24.60 -9.19 -15.32
CA PRO A 75 25.50 -8.70 -16.36
C PRO A 75 25.00 -8.88 -17.80
N LYS A 76 24.01 -9.74 -18.01
CA LYS A 76 23.52 -10.09 -19.36
C LYS A 76 22.06 -9.72 -19.61
N GLN A 77 21.30 -9.40 -18.55
CA GLN A 77 19.86 -9.19 -18.66
C GLN A 77 19.33 -8.42 -17.45
N PHE A 78 18.24 -7.72 -17.63
CA PHE A 78 17.49 -7.18 -16.51
C PHE A 78 16.53 -8.22 -15.95
N GLN A 79 16.41 -8.27 -14.64
CA GLN A 79 15.51 -9.18 -13.96
C GLN A 79 14.66 -8.40 -12.95
N LEU A 80 13.37 -8.56 -12.98
CA LEU A 80 12.47 -8.09 -11.93
C LEU A 80 12.28 -9.18 -10.90
N ARG A 81 12.34 -8.81 -9.64
CA ARG A 81 12.05 -9.72 -8.52
C ARG A 81 11.06 -9.05 -7.57
N ASN A 82 10.03 -9.78 -7.21
CA ASN A 82 9.13 -9.36 -6.15
C ASN A 82 9.62 -9.89 -4.81
N ILE A 83 10.16 -9.02 -3.97
CA ILE A 83 10.61 -9.35 -2.60
C ILE A 83 9.54 -9.03 -1.55
N GLY A 84 8.42 -8.47 -1.96
CA GLY A 84 7.26 -8.24 -1.10
C GLY A 84 6.48 -9.53 -0.85
N ASN A 85 5.53 -9.47 0.07
CA ASN A 85 4.69 -10.61 0.40
C ASN A 85 3.44 -10.73 -0.49
N GLY A 86 3.03 -9.64 -1.13
CA GLY A 86 1.88 -9.62 -2.02
C GLY A 86 2.26 -9.91 -3.47
N ILE A 87 1.24 -10.19 -4.28
CA ILE A 87 1.39 -10.33 -5.73
C ILE A 87 1.45 -8.94 -6.35
N ALA A 88 2.46 -8.70 -7.19
CA ALA A 88 2.51 -7.50 -8.02
C ALA A 88 1.78 -7.78 -9.35
N LEU A 89 0.89 -6.88 -9.73
CA LEU A 89 0.12 -6.95 -10.97
C LEU A 89 0.54 -5.82 -11.89
N ASN A 90 0.43 -6.04 -13.19
CA ASN A 90 0.67 -5.02 -14.21
C ASN A 90 2.02 -4.33 -14.05
N VAL A 91 3.08 -5.14 -13.85
CA VAL A 91 4.43 -4.60 -13.64
C VAL A 91 5.00 -4.09 -14.95
N SER A 92 5.41 -2.84 -14.97
CA SER A 92 6.04 -2.19 -16.12
C SER A 92 7.23 -1.33 -15.67
N ILE A 93 8.20 -1.18 -16.53
CA ILE A 93 9.33 -0.28 -16.32
C ILE A 93 9.18 0.88 -17.30
N GLN A 94 9.28 2.10 -16.80
CA GLN A 94 9.25 3.28 -17.67
C GLN A 94 10.52 3.37 -18.51
N ASP A 95 10.38 3.92 -19.71
CA ASP A 95 11.51 4.19 -20.59
C ASP A 95 12.49 5.18 -19.94
N VAL A 96 13.76 4.90 -20.07
CA VAL A 96 14.82 5.70 -19.48
C VAL A 96 15.62 6.41 -20.56
N GLN A 97 15.73 7.73 -20.44
CA GLN A 97 16.67 8.50 -21.19
C GLN A 97 17.98 8.61 -20.41
N ILE A 98 19.08 8.18 -21.00
CA ILE A 98 20.37 8.06 -20.31
C ILE A 98 20.92 9.43 -19.91
N ASP A 99 20.69 10.45 -20.72
CA ASP A 99 21.08 11.83 -20.43
C ASP A 99 20.16 12.79 -21.18
N LYS A 100 19.96 14.00 -20.65
CA LYS A 100 19.10 15.00 -21.30
C LYS A 100 19.61 15.41 -22.69
N ASP A 101 20.93 15.31 -22.87
CA ASP A 101 21.63 15.69 -24.10
C ASP A 101 22.00 14.48 -24.96
N SER A 102 21.74 13.25 -24.51
CA SER A 102 22.02 12.05 -25.29
C SER A 102 20.75 11.58 -26.01
N ASP A 103 20.91 11.26 -27.30
CA ASP A 103 19.85 10.64 -28.10
C ASP A 103 19.65 9.15 -27.78
N VAL A 104 20.21 8.67 -26.65
CA VAL A 104 20.13 7.27 -26.26
C VAL A 104 19.01 7.06 -25.23
N ARG A 105 18.07 6.19 -25.59
CA ARG A 105 16.97 5.75 -24.73
C ARG A 105 17.02 4.24 -24.54
N ILE A 106 16.59 3.81 -23.36
CA ILE A 106 16.32 2.40 -23.05
C ILE A 106 14.82 2.23 -23.01
N HIS A 107 14.33 1.37 -23.85
CA HIS A 107 12.91 1.01 -23.92
C HIS A 107 12.70 -0.37 -23.33
N PHE A 108 11.68 -0.49 -22.49
CA PHE A 108 11.27 -1.75 -21.86
C PHE A 108 9.91 -2.18 -22.43
N PRO A 109 9.90 -2.98 -23.50
CA PRO A 109 8.65 -3.38 -24.17
C PRO A 109 7.83 -4.36 -23.35
N ASP A 110 8.46 -5.06 -22.40
CA ASP A 110 7.83 -6.11 -21.65
C ASP A 110 6.89 -5.56 -20.58
N HIS A 111 5.69 -6.10 -20.58
CA HIS A 111 4.71 -5.89 -19.53
C HIS A 111 4.49 -7.22 -18.82
N VAL A 112 4.81 -7.27 -17.53
CA VAL A 112 4.65 -8.47 -16.72
C VAL A 112 3.27 -8.44 -16.06
N PRO A 113 2.32 -9.30 -16.49
CA PRO A 113 0.93 -9.23 -16.01
C PRO A 113 0.83 -9.49 -14.51
N PHE A 114 1.67 -10.37 -13.98
CA PHE A 114 1.76 -10.65 -12.54
C PHE A 114 3.15 -11.16 -12.17
N LEU A 115 3.54 -10.92 -10.92
CA LEU A 115 4.80 -11.39 -10.35
C LEU A 115 4.54 -11.83 -8.90
N ASN A 116 4.62 -13.14 -8.65
CA ASN A 116 4.39 -13.71 -7.33
C ASN A 116 5.55 -13.36 -6.37
N LYS A 117 5.33 -13.61 -5.09
CA LYS A 117 6.38 -13.49 -4.08
C LYS A 117 7.60 -14.32 -4.46
N ASP A 118 8.78 -13.72 -4.32
CA ASP A 118 10.10 -14.31 -4.63
C ASP A 118 10.29 -14.74 -6.10
N GLU A 119 9.31 -14.50 -6.95
CA GLU A 119 9.41 -14.78 -8.38
C GLU A 119 10.39 -13.81 -9.04
N VAL A 120 11.15 -14.34 -10.00
CA VAL A 120 12.09 -13.58 -10.82
C VAL A 120 11.68 -13.72 -12.28
N THR A 121 11.51 -12.62 -12.96
CA THR A 121 11.18 -12.58 -14.39
C THR A 121 12.21 -11.76 -15.14
N VAL A 122 12.66 -12.28 -16.27
CA VAL A 122 13.56 -11.57 -17.18
C VAL A 122 12.75 -10.57 -17.99
N VAL A 123 13.25 -9.34 -18.09
CA VAL A 123 12.66 -8.29 -18.93
C VAL A 123 13.66 -7.89 -20.01
N THR A 124 13.12 -7.68 -21.22
CA THR A 124 13.88 -7.25 -22.37
C THR A 124 14.11 -5.74 -22.28
N ALA A 125 15.33 -5.31 -22.62
CA ALA A 125 15.65 -3.90 -22.72
C ALA A 125 16.26 -3.63 -24.10
N GLU A 126 15.62 -2.73 -24.82
CA GLU A 126 16.04 -2.32 -26.16
C GLU A 126 16.63 -0.92 -26.11
N GLY A 127 17.79 -0.77 -26.71
CA GLY A 127 18.44 0.53 -26.87
C GLY A 127 17.95 1.22 -28.15
N TYR A 128 17.69 2.52 -28.03
CA TYR A 128 17.44 3.41 -29.17
C TYR A 128 18.53 4.49 -29.20
N LYS A 129 19.07 4.76 -30.39
CA LYS A 129 20.03 5.84 -30.61
C LYS A 129 19.57 6.66 -31.81
N GLU A 130 19.49 7.98 -31.66
CA GLU A 130 18.98 8.89 -32.70
C GLU A 130 17.57 8.49 -33.22
N GLY A 131 16.72 7.98 -32.31
CA GLY A 131 15.37 7.53 -32.63
C GLY A 131 15.28 6.21 -33.41
N LYS A 132 16.41 5.53 -33.65
CA LYS A 132 16.49 4.23 -34.34
C LYS A 132 16.77 3.11 -33.35
N PRO A 133 16.18 1.93 -33.53
CA PRO A 133 16.50 0.77 -32.70
C PRO A 133 17.97 0.37 -32.89
N ALA A 134 18.70 0.31 -31.80
CA ALA A 134 20.12 -0.07 -31.78
C ALA A 134 20.33 -1.51 -31.25
N GLY A 135 19.23 -2.21 -30.95
CA GLY A 135 19.23 -3.59 -30.46
C GLY A 135 19.31 -3.71 -28.94
N ASN A 136 19.68 -4.89 -28.48
CA ASN A 136 19.76 -5.16 -27.03
C ASN A 136 20.78 -4.22 -26.37
N ILE A 137 20.40 -3.63 -25.25
CA ILE A 137 21.20 -2.67 -24.49
C ILE A 137 22.57 -3.24 -24.06
N PHE A 138 22.66 -4.55 -23.82
CA PHE A 138 23.91 -5.23 -23.49
C PHE A 138 24.84 -5.41 -24.70
N ASN A 139 24.45 -4.87 -25.85
CA ASN A 139 25.29 -4.88 -27.03
C ASN A 139 26.52 -3.97 -26.84
N ALA A 140 27.68 -4.46 -27.27
CA ALA A 140 28.95 -3.74 -27.14
C ALA A 140 28.97 -2.32 -27.76
N HIS A 141 28.09 -2.06 -28.73
CA HIS A 141 27.97 -0.74 -29.37
C HIS A 141 27.30 0.32 -28.49
N LEU A 142 26.41 -0.08 -27.57
CA LEU A 142 25.71 0.83 -26.67
C LEU A 142 26.40 0.92 -25.30
N TYR A 143 27.19 -0.08 -24.95
CA TYR A 143 27.86 -0.14 -23.65
C TYR A 143 28.63 1.13 -23.27
N PRO A 144 29.41 1.77 -24.15
CA PRO A 144 30.14 3.00 -23.82
C PRO A 144 29.20 4.17 -23.47
N ASP A 145 28.01 4.21 -24.04
CA ASP A 145 27.07 5.33 -23.86
C ASP A 145 26.43 5.34 -22.49
N TYR A 146 26.28 4.17 -21.81
CA TYR A 146 25.68 4.07 -20.49
C TYR A 146 26.63 3.54 -19.39
N ALA A 147 27.82 3.07 -19.77
CA ALA A 147 28.82 2.61 -18.81
C ALA A 147 29.21 3.73 -17.85
N ASN A 148 29.24 3.42 -16.55
CA ASN A 148 29.53 4.36 -15.46
C ASN A 148 28.52 5.52 -15.29
N ARG A 149 27.32 5.43 -15.84
CA ARG A 149 26.25 6.39 -15.59
C ARG A 149 25.25 5.82 -14.59
N THR A 150 24.72 6.70 -13.75
CA THR A 150 23.61 6.36 -12.87
C THR A 150 22.32 6.46 -13.68
N LEU A 151 21.63 5.35 -13.84
CA LEU A 151 20.32 5.31 -14.47
C LEU A 151 19.28 5.37 -13.38
N ARG A 152 18.28 6.21 -13.57
CA ARG A 152 17.10 6.26 -12.70
C ARG A 152 16.00 5.45 -13.37
N LEU A 153 15.69 4.33 -12.77
CA LEU A 153 14.66 3.42 -13.24
C LEU A 153 13.38 3.63 -12.42
N ILE A 154 12.25 3.70 -13.10
CA ILE A 154 10.93 3.83 -12.49
C ILE A 154 10.16 2.55 -12.80
N ILE A 155 9.81 1.82 -11.76
CA ILE A 155 9.04 0.59 -11.85
C ILE A 155 7.63 0.87 -11.33
N GLU A 156 6.62 0.63 -12.15
CA GLU A 156 5.22 0.78 -11.79
C GLU A 156 4.57 -0.59 -11.67
N PHE A 157 3.78 -0.80 -10.62
CA PHE A 157 3.01 -2.02 -10.41
C PHE A 157 1.79 -1.77 -9.54
N GLN A 158 0.87 -2.71 -9.53
CA GLN A 158 -0.35 -2.66 -8.74
C GLN A 158 -0.41 -3.84 -7.76
N ASN A 159 -1.08 -3.65 -6.64
CA ASN A 159 -1.48 -4.75 -5.76
C ASN A 159 -2.84 -5.33 -6.21
N VAL A 160 -3.31 -6.36 -5.52
CA VAL A 160 -4.60 -7.02 -5.79
C VAL A 160 -5.79 -6.05 -5.62
N ASP A 161 -5.64 -5.02 -4.78
CA ASP A 161 -6.67 -3.99 -4.54
C ASP A 161 -6.60 -2.83 -5.57
N SER A 162 -5.83 -3.02 -6.66
CA SER A 162 -5.63 -2.02 -7.73
C SER A 162 -4.96 -0.71 -7.27
N GLN A 163 -4.27 -0.73 -6.14
CA GLN A 163 -3.44 0.40 -5.71
C GLN A 163 -2.12 0.39 -6.50
N THR A 164 -1.78 1.51 -7.10
CA THR A 164 -0.55 1.67 -7.88
C THR A 164 0.61 2.07 -6.97
N TYR A 165 1.74 1.43 -7.17
CA TYR A 165 3.00 1.69 -6.50
C TYR A 165 4.06 2.07 -7.52
N ILE A 166 4.93 2.99 -7.14
CA ILE A 166 6.06 3.44 -7.95
C ILE A 166 7.32 3.26 -7.11
N VAL A 167 8.29 2.57 -7.66
CA VAL A 167 9.61 2.39 -7.06
C VAL A 167 10.64 3.03 -7.99
N GLU A 168 11.51 3.86 -7.42
CA GLU A 168 12.63 4.48 -8.11
C GLU A 168 13.92 3.79 -7.65
N GLU A 169 14.74 3.35 -8.61
CA GLU A 169 16.06 2.74 -8.40
C GLU A 169 17.17 3.48 -9.12
#